data_83c1544144fe891aacfa136a9dc1bd49
#
_entry.id   83c1544144fe891aacfa136a9dc1bd49
#
_cell.length_a   1.000
_cell.length_b   1.000
_cell.length_c   1.000
_cell.angle_alpha   90.00
_cell.angle_beta   90.00
_cell.angle_gamma   90.00
#
_symmetry.space_group_name_H-M   'P 1'
#
loop_
_entity.id
_entity.type
_entity.pdbx_description
1 polymer ?
#
loop_
_entity_poly.entity_id
_entity_poly.type
_entity_poly.pdbx_seq_one_letter_code
_entity_poly.pdbx_strand_id
1 'polypeptide(L)'
;MPGRSSKSDSLVSSALEMRLLIDGMNVIGTRADGWWKDRDAAMARLVDRLERWSAASGDDVTVVFERKPRPALKSTLIVIAHAPKPGPNAADDEIVRLVRDDDDPGSIRVVTSDHTLENLVRGLGATVEPAGPFRDRIEEL
;
A
#
# COMPACT_ATOMS: atom_id res chain seq x y z
N MET A 1 -0.74 -15.96 25.92
CA MET A 1 -0.44 -15.67 25.54
C MET A 1 -0.06 -15.79 25.17
N PRO A 2 -0.49 -15.97 24.72
CA PRO A 2 -0.09 -16.02 24.21
C PRO A 2 0.40 -15.54 23.81
N GLY A 3 -0.02 -15.98 23.79
CA GLY A 3 0.66 -15.71 22.78
C GLY A 3 1.28 -14.71 22.47
N ARG A 4 1.30 -14.25 23.14
CA ARG A 4 2.13 -13.30 22.95
C ARG A 4 3.32 -13.49 23.75
N SER A 5 3.41 -14.64 24.22
CA SER A 5 4.63 -15.04 24.80
C SER A 5 5.72 -14.88 23.82
N SER A 6 5.39 -14.97 22.59
CA SER A 6 6.34 -14.72 21.54
C SER A 6 6.55 -13.26 21.29
N LYS A 7 6.27 -12.42 22.27
CA LYS A 7 6.45 -11.02 22.09
C LYS A 7 7.85 -10.65 21.68
N SER A 8 8.84 -11.28 22.19
CA SER A 8 10.20 -10.99 21.77
C SER A 8 10.39 -11.29 20.31
N ASP A 9 9.88 -12.44 19.90
CA ASP A 9 9.97 -12.82 18.50
C ASP A 9 9.16 -11.86 17.65
N SER A 10 7.99 -11.46 18.14
CA SER A 10 7.18 -10.48 17.44
C SER A 10 7.88 -9.17 17.28
N LEU A 11 8.60 -8.73 18.29
CA LEU A 11 9.34 -7.48 18.18
C LEU A 11 10.45 -7.56 17.16
N VAL A 12 11.12 -8.68 17.08
CA VAL A 12 12.17 -8.88 16.08
C VAL A 12 11.56 -8.90 14.69
N SER A 13 10.46 -9.64 14.53
CA SER A 13 9.76 -9.65 13.24
C SER A 13 9.28 -8.27 12.86
N SER A 14 8.72 -7.52 13.82
CA SER A 14 8.22 -6.18 13.57
C SER A 14 9.30 -5.22 13.14
N ALA A 15 10.55 -5.46 13.56
CA ALA A 15 11.66 -4.63 13.13
C ALA A 15 11.97 -4.85 11.64
N LEU A 16 11.63 -6.03 11.09
CA LEU A 16 11.90 -6.38 9.70
C LEU A 16 10.65 -6.24 8.83
N GLU A 17 9.48 -6.43 9.42
CA GLU A 17 8.21 -6.43 8.71
C GLU A 17 7.52 -5.10 8.92
N MET A 18 7.08 -4.48 7.83
CA MET A 18 6.40 -3.20 7.86
C MET A 18 4.94 -3.39 7.47
N ARG A 19 4.08 -2.52 7.99
CA ARG A 19 2.69 -2.42 7.53
C ARG A 19 2.64 -1.32 6.48
N LEU A 20 2.55 -1.73 5.22
CA LEU A 20 2.57 -0.80 4.09
C LEU A 20 1.15 -0.58 3.58
N LEU A 21 0.79 0.67 3.40
CA LEU A 21 -0.48 1.08 2.79
C LEU A 21 -0.13 1.86 1.54
N ILE A 22 -0.41 1.27 0.38
CA ILE A 22 0.14 1.73 -0.89
C ILE A 22 -0.91 2.46 -1.70
N ASP A 23 -0.58 3.69 -2.08
CA ASP A 23 -1.35 4.50 -3.03
C ASP A 23 -1.08 3.96 -4.43
N GLY A 24 -1.93 3.03 -4.88
CA GLY A 24 -1.66 2.22 -6.06
C GLY A 24 -1.45 3.02 -7.33
N MET A 25 -2.36 3.95 -7.64
CA MET A 25 -2.24 4.73 -8.88
C MET A 25 -1.06 5.70 -8.82
N ASN A 26 -0.69 6.15 -7.63
CA ASN A 26 0.47 7.03 -7.47
C ASN A 26 1.77 6.27 -7.78
N VAL A 27 1.88 5.03 -7.30
CA VAL A 27 3.04 4.18 -7.64
C VAL A 27 3.06 3.87 -9.14
N ILE A 28 1.94 3.50 -9.71
CA ILE A 28 1.82 3.22 -11.16
C ILE A 28 2.24 4.47 -11.94
N GLY A 29 1.78 5.64 -11.52
CA GLY A 29 2.02 6.90 -12.22
C GLY A 29 3.44 7.43 -12.12
N THR A 30 4.34 6.79 -11.36
CA THR A 30 5.74 7.26 -11.26
C THR A 30 6.52 7.10 -12.55
N ARG A 31 6.01 6.32 -13.51
CA ARG A 31 6.66 6.14 -14.81
C ARG A 31 5.65 6.32 -15.94
N ALA A 32 6.08 7.03 -16.98
CA ALA A 32 5.25 7.26 -18.16
C ALA A 32 5.44 6.10 -19.14
N ASP A 33 4.99 4.90 -18.74
CA ASP A 33 5.17 3.67 -19.50
C ASP A 33 3.92 3.24 -20.25
N GLY A 34 2.95 4.16 -20.41
CA GLY A 34 1.71 3.87 -21.12
C GLY A 34 0.62 3.28 -20.23
N TRP A 35 0.78 3.33 -18.92
CA TRP A 35 -0.17 2.74 -17.99
C TRP A 35 -1.61 3.28 -18.18
N TRP A 36 -1.72 4.53 -18.60
CA TRP A 36 -3.04 5.17 -18.82
C TRP A 36 -3.81 4.57 -19.99
N LYS A 37 -3.16 3.82 -20.86
CA LYS A 37 -3.81 3.15 -21.99
C LYS A 37 -4.55 1.88 -21.57
N ASP A 38 -4.12 1.27 -20.47
CA ASP A 38 -4.77 0.08 -19.93
C ASP A 38 -4.54 0.05 -18.41
N ARG A 39 -5.39 0.77 -17.69
CA ARG A 39 -5.24 0.91 -16.25
C ARG A 39 -5.43 -0.41 -15.52
N ASP A 40 -6.35 -1.24 -16.00
CA ASP A 40 -6.58 -2.54 -15.36
C ASP A 40 -5.36 -3.44 -15.47
N ALA A 41 -4.69 -3.45 -16.60
CA ALA A 41 -3.46 -4.21 -16.75
C ALA A 41 -2.36 -3.65 -15.86
N ALA A 42 -2.27 -2.32 -15.73
CA ALA A 42 -1.27 -1.70 -14.85
C ALA A 42 -1.52 -2.08 -13.40
N MET A 43 -2.77 -2.09 -12.94
CA MET A 43 -3.12 -2.51 -11.59
C MET A 43 -2.75 -3.97 -11.36
N ALA A 44 -3.01 -4.84 -12.34
CA ALA A 44 -2.67 -6.26 -12.22
C ALA A 44 -1.15 -6.45 -12.12
N ARG A 45 -0.38 -5.71 -12.89
CA ARG A 45 1.09 -5.79 -12.82
C ARG A 45 1.61 -5.33 -11.46
N LEU A 46 1.03 -4.26 -10.92
CA LEU A 46 1.44 -3.79 -9.59
C LEU A 46 1.13 -4.83 -8.53
N VAL A 47 -0.06 -5.44 -8.56
CA VAL A 47 -0.42 -6.48 -7.61
C VAL A 47 0.58 -7.63 -7.67
N ASP A 48 0.95 -8.08 -8.86
CA ASP A 48 1.92 -9.15 -9.02
C ASP A 48 3.26 -8.79 -8.36
N ARG A 49 3.75 -7.58 -8.59
CA ARG A 49 4.98 -7.10 -7.96
C ARG A 49 4.87 -7.04 -6.45
N LEU A 50 3.76 -6.54 -5.95
CA LEU A 50 3.55 -6.43 -4.51
C LEU A 50 3.43 -7.79 -3.83
N GLU A 51 2.85 -8.78 -4.51
CA GLU A 51 2.81 -10.14 -4.00
C GLU A 51 4.21 -10.70 -3.85
N ARG A 52 5.06 -10.50 -4.86
CA ARG A 52 6.45 -10.93 -4.79
C ARG A 52 7.20 -10.23 -3.67
N TRP A 53 6.98 -8.94 -3.54
CA TRP A 53 7.62 -8.15 -2.48
C TRP A 53 7.19 -8.65 -1.10
N SER A 54 5.90 -8.84 -0.89
CA SER A 54 5.38 -9.30 0.39
C SER A 54 5.95 -10.67 0.75
N ALA A 55 6.01 -11.58 -0.22
CA ALA A 55 6.55 -12.91 0.00
C ALA A 55 8.04 -12.87 0.36
N ALA A 56 8.79 -11.95 -0.25
CA ALA A 56 10.23 -11.85 -0.02
C ALA A 56 10.58 -11.09 1.25
N SER A 57 9.83 -10.04 1.57
CA SER A 57 10.16 -9.13 2.68
C SER A 57 9.45 -9.47 3.98
N GLY A 58 8.33 -10.16 3.91
CA GLY A 58 7.46 -10.37 5.08
C GLY A 58 6.59 -9.17 5.40
N ASP A 59 6.65 -8.09 4.62
CA ASP A 59 5.82 -6.91 4.86
C ASP A 59 4.34 -7.23 4.71
N ASP A 60 3.54 -6.58 5.54
CA ASP A 60 2.08 -6.64 5.46
C ASP A 60 1.63 -5.55 4.50
N VAL A 61 1.14 -5.92 3.34
CA VAL A 61 0.88 -4.99 2.25
C VAL A 61 -0.60 -4.88 1.96
N THR A 62 -1.11 -3.64 1.96
CA THR A 62 -2.43 -3.29 1.45
C THR A 62 -2.24 -2.26 0.33
N VAL A 63 -2.78 -2.54 -0.85
CA VAL A 63 -2.79 -1.58 -1.95
C VAL A 63 -4.20 -1.03 -2.14
N VAL A 64 -4.30 0.28 -2.33
CA VAL A 64 -5.59 0.97 -2.51
C VAL A 64 -5.63 1.54 -3.91
N PHE A 65 -6.67 1.16 -4.66
CA PHE A 65 -6.91 1.66 -6.01
C PHE A 65 -8.07 2.64 -6.03
N GLU A 66 -8.12 3.47 -7.06
CA GLU A 66 -9.20 4.46 -7.25
C GLU A 66 -10.54 3.79 -7.51
N ARG A 67 -10.53 2.56 -8.01
CA ARG A 67 -11.72 1.76 -8.28
C ARG A 67 -11.34 0.29 -8.29
N LYS A 68 -12.36 -0.56 -8.32
CA LYS A 68 -12.15 -1.99 -8.41
C LYS A 68 -11.56 -2.35 -9.77
N PRO A 69 -10.46 -3.12 -9.81
CA PRO A 69 -9.88 -3.59 -11.08
C PRO A 69 -10.84 -4.51 -11.84
N ARG A 70 -10.71 -4.54 -13.16
CA ARG A 70 -11.50 -5.41 -14.05
C ARG A 70 -10.56 -6.21 -14.93
N PRO A 71 -10.60 -7.54 -14.86
CA PRO A 71 -11.38 -8.34 -13.93
C PRO A 71 -10.90 -8.14 -12.49
N ALA A 72 -11.73 -8.57 -11.55
CA ALA A 72 -11.40 -8.44 -10.15
C ALA A 72 -10.11 -9.19 -9.84
N LEU A 73 -9.22 -8.57 -9.07
CA LEU A 73 -7.97 -9.16 -8.64
C LEU A 73 -8.14 -9.73 -7.24
N LYS A 74 -7.57 -10.90 -7.00
CA LYS A 74 -7.58 -11.57 -5.72
C LYS A 74 -6.18 -11.95 -5.32
N SER A 75 -5.91 -11.94 -4.03
CA SER A 75 -4.61 -12.33 -3.51
C SER A 75 -4.76 -12.96 -2.14
N THR A 76 -3.91 -13.94 -1.86
CA THR A 76 -3.76 -14.50 -0.52
C THR A 76 -2.55 -13.91 0.19
N LEU A 77 -1.76 -13.09 -0.50
CA LEU A 77 -0.50 -12.55 0.02
C LEU A 77 -0.62 -11.09 0.44
N ILE A 78 -1.51 -10.33 -0.19
CA ILE A 78 -1.71 -8.91 0.10
C ILE A 78 -3.20 -8.61 0.12
N VAL A 79 -3.56 -7.46 0.70
CA VAL A 79 -4.93 -6.95 0.67
C VAL A 79 -5.05 -5.99 -0.51
N ILE A 80 -6.09 -6.20 -1.32
CA ILE A 80 -6.38 -5.32 -2.46
C ILE A 80 -7.66 -4.58 -2.13
N ALA A 81 -7.53 -3.28 -1.89
CA ALA A 81 -8.64 -2.40 -1.54
C ALA A 81 -8.90 -1.40 -2.66
N HIS A 82 -10.08 -0.80 -2.66
CA HIS A 82 -10.42 0.24 -3.61
C HIS A 82 -11.38 1.23 -2.97
N ALA A 83 -11.44 2.44 -3.51
CA ALA A 83 -12.40 3.42 -3.05
C ALA A 83 -13.83 2.89 -3.28
N PRO A 84 -14.74 3.12 -2.31
CA PRO A 84 -16.11 2.63 -2.45
C PRO A 84 -16.87 3.33 -3.57
N LYS A 85 -16.50 4.57 -3.90
CA LYS A 85 -17.11 5.34 -4.99
C LYS A 85 -16.02 5.98 -5.81
N PRO A 86 -16.11 5.91 -7.15
CA PRO A 86 -15.14 6.59 -8.00
C PRO A 86 -15.30 8.10 -7.88
N GLY A 87 -14.23 8.83 -8.19
CA GLY A 87 -14.23 10.28 -8.17
C GLY A 87 -12.85 10.83 -7.94
N PRO A 88 -12.68 12.16 -8.06
CA PRO A 88 -11.42 12.80 -7.78
C PRO A 88 -11.00 12.50 -6.33
N ASN A 89 -9.75 12.16 -6.12
CA ASN A 89 -9.19 11.88 -4.80
C ASN A 89 -9.85 10.70 -4.07
N ALA A 90 -10.56 9.83 -4.80
CA ALA A 90 -11.27 8.73 -4.16
C ALA A 90 -10.34 7.79 -3.40
N ALA A 91 -9.18 7.44 -3.99
CA ALA A 91 -8.20 6.59 -3.33
C ALA A 91 -7.60 7.29 -2.11
N ASP A 92 -7.33 8.60 -2.22
CA ASP A 92 -6.79 9.38 -1.12
C ASP A 92 -7.73 9.35 0.08
N ASP A 93 -9.01 9.58 -0.15
CA ASP A 93 -10.02 9.57 0.92
C ASP A 93 -10.07 8.20 1.60
N GLU A 94 -9.99 7.13 0.82
CA GLU A 94 -10.00 5.78 1.38
C GLU A 94 -8.74 5.51 2.21
N ILE A 95 -7.57 5.94 1.74
CA ILE A 95 -6.32 5.79 2.48
C ILE A 95 -6.41 6.54 3.81
N VAL A 96 -6.89 7.78 3.79
CA VAL A 96 -7.05 8.58 5.01
C VAL A 96 -8.00 7.87 5.98
N ARG A 97 -9.11 7.33 5.47
CA ARG A 97 -10.06 6.60 6.30
C ARG A 97 -9.42 5.39 6.97
N LEU A 98 -8.66 4.61 6.22
CA LEU A 98 -8.01 3.43 6.75
C LEU A 98 -6.99 3.77 7.83
N VAL A 99 -6.23 4.85 7.65
CA VAL A 99 -5.25 5.29 8.65
C VAL A 99 -5.96 5.82 9.89
N ARG A 100 -6.99 6.64 9.70
CA ARG A 100 -7.73 7.23 10.81
C ARG A 100 -8.41 6.18 11.68
N ASP A 101 -8.97 5.15 11.05
CA ASP A 101 -9.73 4.12 11.76
C ASP A 101 -8.85 3.00 12.31
N ASP A 102 -7.55 3.03 12.06
CA ASP A 102 -6.63 2.02 12.57
C ASP A 102 -6.31 2.27 14.04
N ASP A 103 -6.17 1.19 14.81
CA ASP A 103 -5.87 1.29 16.23
C ASP A 103 -4.45 1.77 16.49
N ASP A 104 -3.54 1.60 15.53
CA ASP A 104 -2.14 1.97 15.68
C ASP A 104 -1.59 2.59 14.39
N PRO A 105 -2.02 3.83 14.08
CA PRO A 105 -1.56 4.49 12.86
C PRO A 105 -0.04 4.62 12.77
N GLY A 106 0.63 4.71 13.92
CA GLY A 106 2.09 4.85 13.94
C GLY A 106 2.82 3.63 13.36
N SER A 107 2.17 2.49 13.28
CA SER A 107 2.76 1.29 12.67
C SER A 107 2.54 1.22 11.16
N ILE A 108 1.82 2.18 10.58
CA ILE A 108 1.52 2.21 9.16
C ILE A 108 2.49 3.13 8.44
N ARG A 109 3.03 2.63 7.33
CA ARG A 109 3.79 3.47 6.39
C ARG A 109 2.99 3.58 5.11
N VAL A 110 2.61 4.80 4.76
CA VAL A 110 1.88 5.08 3.52
C VAL A 110 2.88 5.33 2.41
N VAL A 111 2.72 4.64 1.28
CA VAL A 111 3.59 4.83 0.11
C VAL A 111 2.87 5.75 -0.86
N THR A 112 3.33 6.97 -0.97
CA THR A 112 2.77 7.99 -1.86
C THR A 112 3.77 9.11 -2.07
N SER A 113 3.66 9.81 -3.20
CA SER A 113 4.39 11.06 -3.45
C SER A 113 3.44 12.25 -3.55
N ASP A 114 2.16 12.05 -3.22
CA ASP A 114 1.17 13.12 -3.16
C ASP A 114 1.34 13.87 -1.85
N HIS A 115 1.74 15.14 -1.93
CA HIS A 115 2.02 15.94 -0.74
C HIS A 115 0.80 16.20 0.13
N THR A 116 -0.37 16.36 -0.48
CA THR A 116 -1.61 16.55 0.28
C THR A 116 -1.92 15.32 1.10
N LEU A 117 -1.88 14.15 0.47
CA LEU A 117 -2.11 12.89 1.17
C LEU A 117 -1.05 12.66 2.24
N GLU A 118 0.20 12.93 1.93
CA GLU A 118 1.30 12.80 2.88
C GLU A 118 1.02 13.60 4.15
N ASN A 119 0.65 14.86 4.00
CA ASN A 119 0.39 15.72 5.14
C ASN A 119 -0.78 15.21 6.00
N LEU A 120 -1.84 14.73 5.35
CA LEU A 120 -3.00 14.22 6.05
C LEU A 120 -2.66 12.99 6.88
N VAL A 121 -1.97 12.01 6.30
CA VAL A 121 -1.66 10.77 7.02
C VAL A 121 -0.60 10.97 8.10
N ARG A 122 0.36 11.87 7.88
CA ARG A 122 1.32 12.24 8.93
C ARG A 122 0.60 12.87 10.11
N GLY A 123 -0.38 13.73 9.86
CA GLY A 123 -1.19 14.31 10.91
C GLY A 123 -1.95 13.29 11.73
N LEU A 124 -2.21 12.12 11.18
CA LEU A 124 -2.87 11.02 11.87
C LEU A 124 -1.89 10.06 12.56
N GLY A 125 -0.59 10.29 12.39
CA GLY A 125 0.44 9.50 13.05
C GLY A 125 1.18 8.51 12.18
N ALA A 126 0.78 8.34 10.93
CA ALA A 126 1.47 7.42 10.02
C ALA A 126 2.78 8.01 9.50
N THR A 127 3.68 7.14 9.04
CA THR A 127 4.87 7.56 8.33
C THR A 127 4.63 7.47 6.84
N VAL A 128 5.52 8.06 6.04
CA VAL A 128 5.34 8.12 4.59
C VAL A 128 6.64 7.76 3.89
N GLU A 129 6.52 7.08 2.77
CA GLU A 129 7.63 6.75 1.89
C GLU A 129 7.27 7.18 0.47
N PRO A 130 8.21 7.80 -0.29
CA PRO A 130 7.93 8.23 -1.66
C PRO A 130 7.66 7.04 -2.60
N ALA A 131 6.74 7.25 -3.53
CA ALA A 131 6.30 6.19 -4.44
C ALA A 131 7.38 5.75 -5.43
N GLY A 132 8.17 6.69 -5.97
CA GLY A 132 9.19 6.36 -6.97
C GLY A 132 10.28 5.42 -6.45
N PRO A 133 10.97 5.78 -5.37
CA PRO A 133 11.97 4.87 -4.78
C PRO A 133 11.39 3.54 -4.33
N PHE A 134 10.16 3.53 -3.84
CA PHE A 134 9.50 2.29 -3.48
C PHE A 134 9.30 1.40 -4.71
N ARG A 135 8.81 1.98 -5.81
CA ARG A 135 8.62 1.22 -7.05
C ARG A 135 9.94 0.63 -7.53
N ASP A 136 11.01 1.40 -7.46
CA ASP A 136 12.32 0.89 -7.85
C ASP A 136 12.72 -0.33 -7.03
N ARG A 137 12.47 -0.28 -5.72
CA ARG A 137 12.82 -1.41 -4.85
C ARG A 137 12.02 -2.67 -5.17
N ILE A 138 10.72 -2.56 -5.40
CA ILE A 138 9.92 -3.76 -5.67
C ILE A 138 10.21 -4.35 -7.06
N GLU A 139 10.73 -3.54 -7.98
CA GLU A 139 11.07 -4.01 -9.31
C GLU A 139 12.43 -4.71 -9.36
N GLU A 140 13.23 -4.60 -8.32
CA GLU A 140 14.53 -5.27 -8.25
C GLU A 140 14.42 -6.74 -7.87
N LEU A 141 13.27 -7.19 -7.47
CA LEU A 141 13.07 -8.60 -7.10
C LEU A 141 13.03 -9.53 -8.30
#